data_525e7e54433a0b869719e182fb528267
#
_entry.id   525e7e54433a0b869719e182fb528267
#
_cell.length_a   1.000
_cell.length_b   1.000
_cell.length_c   1.000
_cell.angle_alpha   90.00
_cell.angle_beta   90.00
_cell.angle_gamma   90.00
#
_symmetry.space_group_name_H-M   'P 1'
#
loop_
_entity.id
_entity.type
_entity.pdbx_description
1 polymer ?
#
loop_
_entity_poly.entity_id
_entity_poly.type
_entity_poly.pdbx_seq_one_letter_code
_entity_poly.pdbx_strand_id
1 'polypeptide(L)'
;EDLKVKIKSAYLDRFWQKDSGCFAPGTQTSQSFALYLGLIPEGNQENALNYLEKLIEEKQGHLTTGIFGTPFLLNVLCRQGLSDIAYQIVNKRSFPSWGHMLEQGATTLWEHWEFSDNTYSHNHPMFGSVIQWFYNWLGGIQAAPDAVGFDKVIIRPQVIDDLRWVECSHNSVRGKITSSWHKKEERIFFKVQIPVNAEATVYLPSLVNSQIYENGKQLEDSESIQFLEKKDRSHVYRVGSGTYLFEIHRK
;
A
#
# COMPACT_ATOMS: atom_id res chain seq x y z
N GLU A 1 -8.78 -11.12 -25.23
CA GLU A 1 -7.87 -9.95 -25.35
C GLU A 1 -8.57 -8.79 -26.07
N ASP A 2 -9.17 -9.00 -27.25
CA ASP A 2 -9.86 -7.98 -28.05
C ASP A 2 -11.00 -7.27 -27.30
N LEU A 3 -11.77 -7.99 -26.48
CA LEU A 3 -12.85 -7.39 -25.71
C LEU A 3 -12.32 -6.43 -24.64
N LYS A 4 -11.22 -6.79 -23.96
CA LYS A 4 -10.57 -5.94 -22.97
C LYS A 4 -10.10 -4.61 -23.59
N VAL A 5 -9.51 -4.67 -24.78
CA VAL A 5 -9.04 -3.49 -25.51
C VAL A 5 -10.22 -2.60 -25.89
N LYS A 6 -11.28 -3.18 -26.44
CA LYS A 6 -12.50 -2.45 -26.83
C LYS A 6 -13.16 -1.77 -25.62
N ILE A 7 -13.27 -2.47 -24.48
CA ILE A 7 -13.83 -1.91 -23.24
C ILE A 7 -12.97 -0.74 -22.77
N LYS A 8 -11.62 -0.92 -22.73
CA LYS A 8 -10.71 0.14 -22.32
C LYS A 8 -10.84 1.37 -23.22
N SER A 9 -10.86 1.19 -24.55
CA SER A 9 -11.04 2.31 -25.51
C SER A 9 -12.35 3.05 -25.25
N ALA A 10 -13.47 2.33 -25.21
CA ALA A 10 -14.78 2.95 -24.98
C ALA A 10 -14.86 3.66 -23.61
N TYR A 11 -14.19 3.13 -22.59
CA TYR A 11 -14.11 3.77 -21.27
C TYR A 11 -13.33 5.07 -21.33
N LEU A 12 -12.18 5.07 -22.02
CA LEU A 12 -11.36 6.28 -22.23
C LEU A 12 -12.12 7.34 -23.02
N ASP A 13 -12.71 6.97 -24.15
CA ASP A 13 -13.48 7.87 -25.01
C ASP A 13 -14.65 8.53 -24.26
N ARG A 14 -15.25 7.82 -23.31
CA ARG A 14 -16.43 8.29 -22.56
C ARG A 14 -16.08 9.14 -21.36
N PHE A 15 -15.00 8.79 -20.62
CA PHE A 15 -14.79 9.31 -19.27
C PHE A 15 -13.47 10.08 -19.08
N TRP A 16 -12.48 9.90 -19.95
CA TRP A 16 -11.21 10.59 -19.81
C TRP A 16 -11.30 12.05 -20.30
N GLN A 17 -10.90 12.97 -19.43
CA GLN A 17 -10.80 14.40 -19.71
C GLN A 17 -9.31 14.80 -19.75
N LYS A 18 -8.77 14.86 -20.95
CA LYS A 18 -7.31 15.02 -21.18
C LYS A 18 -6.73 16.29 -20.55
N ASP A 19 -7.43 17.40 -20.65
CA ASP A 19 -6.91 18.70 -20.22
C ASP A 19 -6.78 18.81 -18.69
N SER A 20 -7.63 18.13 -17.96
CA SER A 20 -7.63 18.12 -16.49
C SER A 20 -6.93 16.91 -15.87
N GLY A 21 -6.64 15.86 -16.63
CA GLY A 21 -6.18 14.58 -16.07
C GLY A 21 -7.23 13.80 -15.31
N CYS A 22 -8.52 14.11 -15.53
CA CYS A 22 -9.66 13.65 -14.75
C CYS A 22 -10.41 12.50 -15.44
N PHE A 23 -10.91 11.55 -14.65
CA PHE A 23 -11.98 10.64 -15.05
C PHE A 23 -13.31 11.15 -14.52
N ALA A 24 -14.25 11.42 -15.44
CA ALA A 24 -15.59 11.87 -15.07
C ALA A 24 -16.31 10.86 -14.15
N PRO A 25 -17.01 11.30 -13.12
CA PRO A 25 -17.37 12.69 -12.78
C PRO A 25 -16.32 13.46 -11.94
N GLY A 26 -15.05 13.06 -11.88
CA GLY A 26 -14.01 13.80 -11.17
C GLY A 26 -14.05 13.60 -9.66
N THR A 27 -14.38 12.40 -9.20
CA THR A 27 -14.38 12.04 -7.78
C THR A 27 -13.12 11.28 -7.39
N GLN A 28 -12.78 11.26 -6.10
CA GLN A 28 -11.69 10.41 -5.60
C GLN A 28 -11.90 8.94 -6.01
N THR A 29 -13.15 8.44 -6.02
CA THR A 29 -13.47 7.07 -6.42
C THR A 29 -13.19 6.83 -7.90
N SER A 30 -13.70 7.68 -8.81
CA SER A 30 -13.50 7.48 -10.26
C SER A 30 -12.02 7.56 -10.64
N GLN A 31 -11.30 8.49 -10.03
CA GLN A 31 -9.86 8.67 -10.27
C GLN A 31 -9.04 7.49 -9.74
N SER A 32 -9.30 7.07 -8.50
CA SER A 32 -8.61 5.92 -7.89
C SER A 32 -8.89 4.62 -8.63
N PHE A 33 -10.13 4.40 -9.07
CA PHE A 33 -10.52 3.24 -9.85
C PHE A 33 -9.74 3.16 -11.17
N ALA A 34 -9.69 4.28 -11.92
CA ALA A 34 -8.99 4.34 -13.20
C ALA A 34 -7.47 4.12 -13.04
N LEU A 35 -6.85 4.75 -12.03
CA LEU A 35 -5.44 4.55 -11.70
C LEU A 35 -5.14 3.10 -11.27
N TYR A 36 -5.99 2.51 -10.42
CA TYR A 36 -5.82 1.15 -9.94
C TYR A 36 -5.86 0.10 -11.06
N LEU A 37 -6.77 0.27 -12.01
CA LEU A 37 -6.98 -0.64 -13.14
C LEU A 37 -6.03 -0.36 -14.33
N GLY A 38 -5.17 0.64 -14.24
CA GLY A 38 -4.26 1.00 -15.35
C GLY A 38 -4.99 1.49 -16.60
N LEU A 39 -6.09 2.21 -16.40
CA LEU A 39 -6.90 2.77 -17.49
C LEU A 39 -6.37 4.12 -17.99
N ILE A 40 -5.36 4.69 -17.31
CA ILE A 40 -4.79 5.98 -17.68
C ILE A 40 -4.11 5.86 -19.06
N PRO A 41 -4.32 6.81 -19.98
CA PRO A 41 -3.57 6.87 -21.23
C PRO A 41 -2.08 7.04 -20.98
N GLU A 42 -1.27 6.48 -21.87
CA GLU A 42 0.19 6.57 -21.78
C GLU A 42 0.65 8.05 -21.69
N GLY A 43 1.63 8.31 -20.85
CA GLY A 43 2.15 9.66 -20.59
C GLY A 43 1.28 10.57 -19.74
N ASN A 44 0.11 10.09 -19.23
CA ASN A 44 -0.81 10.91 -18.42
C ASN A 44 -0.90 10.48 -16.95
N GLN A 45 -0.06 9.53 -16.51
CA GLN A 45 -0.11 9.01 -15.13
C GLN A 45 0.10 10.10 -14.10
N GLU A 46 1.07 10.97 -14.32
CA GLU A 46 1.38 12.08 -13.41
C GLU A 46 0.20 13.06 -13.30
N ASN A 47 -0.38 13.46 -14.44
CA ASN A 47 -1.55 14.37 -14.44
C ASN A 47 -2.74 13.76 -13.70
N ALA A 48 -2.99 12.46 -13.91
CA ALA A 48 -4.08 11.77 -13.23
C ALA A 48 -3.82 11.63 -11.72
N LEU A 49 -2.57 11.45 -11.31
CA LEU A 49 -2.19 11.38 -9.91
C LEU A 49 -2.31 12.75 -9.24
N ASN A 50 -1.77 13.80 -9.86
CA ASN A 50 -1.86 15.18 -9.38
C ASN A 50 -3.33 15.61 -9.20
N TYR A 51 -4.21 15.18 -10.11
CA TYR A 51 -5.63 15.43 -9.96
C TYR A 51 -6.23 14.73 -8.72
N LEU A 52 -5.84 13.47 -8.45
CA LEU A 52 -6.27 12.76 -7.24
C LEU A 52 -5.75 13.44 -5.97
N GLU A 53 -4.49 13.85 -5.95
CA GLU A 53 -3.91 14.57 -4.80
C GLU A 53 -4.66 15.88 -4.53
N LYS A 54 -4.94 16.66 -5.59
CA LYS A 54 -5.76 17.88 -5.49
C LYS A 54 -7.14 17.60 -4.89
N LEU A 55 -7.82 16.53 -5.31
CA LEU A 55 -9.13 16.15 -4.74
C LEU A 55 -9.05 15.81 -3.24
N ILE A 56 -7.93 15.26 -2.80
CA ILE A 56 -7.69 14.96 -1.38
C ILE A 56 -7.41 16.26 -0.60
N GLU A 57 -6.57 17.14 -1.15
CA GLU A 57 -6.25 18.45 -0.55
C GLU A 57 -7.50 19.34 -0.40
N GLU A 58 -8.35 19.43 -1.43
CA GLU A 58 -9.61 20.16 -1.40
C GLU A 58 -10.57 19.69 -0.29
N LYS A 59 -10.41 18.44 0.15
CA LYS A 59 -11.11 17.85 1.28
C LYS A 59 -10.29 17.81 2.57
N GLN A 60 -9.27 18.65 2.67
CA GLN A 60 -8.40 18.76 3.86
C GLN A 60 -7.79 17.43 4.29
N GLY A 61 -7.43 16.60 3.31
CA GLY A 61 -6.86 15.28 3.54
C GLY A 61 -7.88 14.22 3.97
N HIS A 62 -9.19 14.45 3.77
CA HIS A 62 -10.21 13.43 4.01
C HIS A 62 -10.52 12.65 2.72
N LEU A 63 -10.85 11.39 2.91
CA LEU A 63 -11.46 10.61 1.84
C LEU A 63 -12.92 11.05 1.60
N THR A 64 -13.37 10.90 0.35
CA THR A 64 -14.78 11.05 -0.04
C THR A 64 -15.31 9.77 -0.69
N THR A 65 -14.53 8.71 -0.60
CA THR A 65 -14.87 7.41 -1.14
C THR A 65 -15.80 6.67 -0.18
N GLY A 66 -16.74 5.90 -0.73
CA GLY A 66 -17.52 4.93 0.03
C GLY A 66 -16.83 3.57 0.06
N ILE A 67 -17.61 2.55 0.45
CA ILE A 67 -17.14 1.16 0.65
C ILE A 67 -16.41 0.56 -0.57
N PHE A 68 -16.79 0.92 -1.79
CA PHE A 68 -16.15 0.43 -3.02
C PHE A 68 -14.89 1.22 -3.41
N GLY A 69 -14.88 2.54 -3.20
CA GLY A 69 -13.77 3.39 -3.63
C GLY A 69 -12.57 3.38 -2.70
N THR A 70 -12.81 3.17 -1.41
CA THR A 70 -11.78 3.26 -0.37
C THR A 70 -10.59 2.29 -0.57
N PRO A 71 -10.78 0.99 -0.89
CA PRO A 71 -9.65 0.10 -1.15
C PRO A 71 -8.84 0.53 -2.38
N PHE A 72 -9.45 1.07 -3.43
CA PHE A 72 -8.72 1.57 -4.59
C PHE A 72 -7.87 2.79 -4.23
N LEU A 73 -8.44 3.75 -3.49
CA LEU A 73 -7.75 4.97 -3.07
C LEU A 73 -6.47 4.62 -2.28
N LEU A 74 -6.58 3.84 -1.21
CA LEU A 74 -5.44 3.49 -0.36
C LEU A 74 -4.36 2.72 -1.13
N ASN A 75 -4.77 1.77 -2.00
CA ASN A 75 -3.82 1.01 -2.82
C ASN A 75 -3.11 1.89 -3.86
N VAL A 76 -3.82 2.80 -4.51
CA VAL A 76 -3.22 3.70 -5.50
C VAL A 76 -2.20 4.60 -4.85
N LEU A 77 -2.54 5.26 -3.75
CA LEU A 77 -1.61 6.13 -3.03
C LEU A 77 -0.31 5.40 -2.69
N CYS A 78 -0.40 4.20 -2.12
CA CYS A 78 0.80 3.45 -1.77
C CYS A 78 1.59 2.96 -2.99
N ARG A 79 0.94 2.52 -4.07
CA ARG A 79 1.61 2.13 -5.32
C ARG A 79 2.37 3.28 -5.96
N GLN A 80 1.87 4.50 -5.78
CA GLN A 80 2.48 5.71 -6.33
C GLN A 80 3.49 6.38 -5.36
N GLY A 81 3.78 5.75 -4.22
CA GLY A 81 4.75 6.26 -3.25
C GLY A 81 4.19 7.35 -2.32
N LEU A 82 2.88 7.53 -2.29
CA LEU A 82 2.16 8.51 -1.45
C LEU A 82 1.62 7.86 -0.16
N SER A 83 2.42 7.01 0.46
CA SER A 83 2.02 6.22 1.62
C SER A 83 1.76 7.07 2.86
N ASP A 84 2.44 8.21 3.02
CA ASP A 84 2.19 9.15 4.11
C ASP A 84 0.81 9.81 3.97
N ILE A 85 0.38 10.13 2.75
CA ILE A 85 -0.99 10.62 2.50
C ILE A 85 -2.01 9.54 2.85
N ALA A 86 -1.79 8.29 2.43
CA ALA A 86 -2.67 7.17 2.80
C ALA A 86 -2.76 6.99 4.31
N TYR A 87 -1.62 7.07 5.01
CA TYR A 87 -1.58 7.00 6.47
C TYR A 87 -2.35 8.16 7.13
N GLN A 88 -2.15 9.38 6.67
CA GLN A 88 -2.87 10.55 7.18
C GLN A 88 -4.39 10.41 7.02
N ILE A 89 -4.86 9.91 5.87
CA ILE A 89 -6.28 9.62 5.64
C ILE A 89 -6.79 8.59 6.65
N VAL A 90 -6.07 7.47 6.83
CA VAL A 90 -6.48 6.39 7.74
C VAL A 90 -6.48 6.84 9.20
N ASN A 91 -5.55 7.71 9.59
CA ASN A 91 -5.37 8.19 10.96
C ASN A 91 -6.27 9.39 11.33
N LYS A 92 -7.09 9.90 10.39
CA LYS A 92 -8.07 10.97 10.69
C LYS A 92 -9.06 10.54 11.77
N ARG A 93 -9.44 11.50 12.62
CA ARG A 93 -10.49 11.34 13.63
C ARG A 93 -11.78 12.10 13.28
N SER A 94 -11.65 13.19 12.52
CA SER A 94 -12.82 13.97 12.05
C SER A 94 -13.54 13.24 10.90
N PHE A 95 -14.83 13.52 10.76
CA PHE A 95 -15.69 12.97 9.70
C PHE A 95 -15.22 13.40 8.29
N PRO A 96 -15.24 12.50 7.30
CA PRO A 96 -15.46 11.05 7.36
C PRO A 96 -14.17 10.27 7.64
N SER A 97 -14.17 9.31 8.55
CA SER A 97 -13.00 8.48 8.88
C SER A 97 -13.36 7.30 9.78
N TRP A 98 -12.47 6.30 9.88
CA TRP A 98 -12.55 5.23 10.88
C TRP A 98 -12.45 5.77 12.30
N GLY A 99 -11.60 6.79 12.53
CA GLY A 99 -11.49 7.45 13.82
C GLY A 99 -12.80 8.09 14.26
N HIS A 100 -13.53 8.70 13.32
CA HIS A 100 -14.88 9.23 13.60
C HIS A 100 -15.85 8.12 14.03
N MET A 101 -15.88 6.97 13.35
CA MET A 101 -16.71 5.86 13.77
C MET A 101 -16.42 5.44 15.22
N LEU A 102 -15.12 5.33 15.57
CA LEU A 102 -14.71 4.97 16.93
C LEU A 102 -15.14 6.02 17.97
N GLU A 103 -15.02 7.31 17.67
CA GLU A 103 -15.44 8.41 18.54
C GLU A 103 -16.98 8.45 18.73
N GLN A 104 -17.73 7.96 17.74
CA GLN A 104 -19.18 7.77 17.85
C GLN A 104 -19.57 6.44 18.55
N GLY A 105 -18.61 5.70 19.10
CA GLY A 105 -18.85 4.49 19.85
C GLY A 105 -19.03 3.23 18.99
N ALA A 106 -18.58 3.22 17.74
CA ALA A 106 -18.64 2.03 16.90
C ALA A 106 -17.85 0.88 17.51
N THR A 107 -18.48 -0.26 17.65
CA THR A 107 -17.86 -1.55 18.06
C THR A 107 -17.65 -2.49 16.87
N THR A 108 -18.25 -2.17 15.74
CA THR A 108 -18.16 -2.85 14.45
C THR A 108 -18.00 -1.83 13.35
N LEU A 109 -17.60 -2.26 12.15
CA LEU A 109 -17.54 -1.37 10.98
C LEU A 109 -18.93 -1.06 10.44
N TRP A 110 -19.18 0.21 10.16
CA TRP A 110 -20.42 0.65 9.53
C TRP A 110 -20.34 0.54 8.01
N GLU A 111 -21.51 0.47 7.38
CA GLU A 111 -21.64 0.49 5.91
C GLU A 111 -21.37 1.88 5.32
N HIS A 112 -21.64 2.93 6.10
CA HIS A 112 -21.50 4.32 5.71
C HIS A 112 -20.65 5.09 6.73
N TRP A 113 -20.01 6.19 6.33
CA TRP A 113 -19.20 7.00 7.24
C TRP A 113 -20.04 7.71 8.30
N GLU A 114 -21.28 8.06 7.94
CA GLU A 114 -22.23 8.71 8.82
C GLU A 114 -23.01 7.66 9.62
N PHE A 115 -23.24 7.97 10.90
CA PHE A 115 -24.12 7.15 11.74
C PHE A 115 -25.55 7.20 11.22
N SER A 116 -26.22 6.08 11.13
CA SER A 116 -27.62 5.99 10.70
C SER A 116 -28.36 4.90 11.48
N ASP A 117 -29.40 5.28 12.19
CA ASP A 117 -30.21 4.33 12.98
C ASP A 117 -31.00 3.32 12.15
N ASN A 118 -31.40 3.69 10.91
CA ASN A 118 -32.42 2.93 10.19
C ASN A 118 -32.10 2.61 8.73
N THR A 119 -31.03 3.17 8.15
CA THR A 119 -30.82 3.08 6.70
C THR A 119 -29.65 2.16 6.35
N TYR A 120 -28.55 2.20 7.12
CA TYR A 120 -27.34 1.48 6.84
C TYR A 120 -26.97 0.50 7.93
N SER A 121 -26.33 -0.61 7.54
CA SER A 121 -25.83 -1.60 8.49
C SER A 121 -24.70 -1.05 9.35
N HIS A 122 -24.74 -1.33 10.65
CA HIS A 122 -23.63 -1.08 11.57
C HIS A 122 -22.70 -2.29 11.72
N ASN A 123 -22.87 -3.33 10.91
CA ASN A 123 -21.99 -4.49 10.85
C ASN A 123 -21.73 -4.87 9.39
N HIS A 124 -20.92 -4.04 8.69
CA HIS A 124 -20.63 -4.18 7.28
C HIS A 124 -19.11 -4.29 7.05
N PRO A 125 -18.60 -5.37 6.43
CA PRO A 125 -17.17 -5.67 6.41
C PRO A 125 -16.33 -4.82 5.44
N MET A 126 -16.93 -4.12 4.47
CA MET A 126 -16.16 -3.56 3.34
C MET A 126 -15.17 -2.46 3.72
N PHE A 127 -15.46 -1.61 4.72
CA PHE A 127 -14.46 -0.70 5.25
C PHE A 127 -13.33 -1.41 6.02
N GLY A 128 -13.45 -2.71 6.28
CA GLY A 128 -12.35 -3.57 6.74
C GLY A 128 -11.21 -3.73 5.74
N SER A 129 -11.35 -3.24 4.52
CA SER A 129 -10.26 -3.12 3.55
C SER A 129 -9.04 -2.36 4.09
N VAL A 130 -9.20 -1.53 5.13
CA VAL A 130 -8.09 -0.89 5.85
C VAL A 130 -7.17 -1.92 6.50
N ILE A 131 -7.70 -3.07 6.95
CA ILE A 131 -6.88 -4.15 7.53
C ILE A 131 -5.97 -4.75 6.45
N GLN A 132 -6.51 -4.97 5.23
CA GLN A 132 -5.70 -5.39 4.10
C GLN A 132 -4.58 -4.37 3.80
N TRP A 133 -4.87 -3.07 3.92
CA TRP A 133 -3.88 -2.01 3.75
C TRP A 133 -2.78 -2.09 4.82
N PHE A 134 -3.11 -2.36 6.10
CA PHE A 134 -2.12 -2.57 7.16
C PHE A 134 -1.15 -3.72 6.81
N TYR A 135 -1.67 -4.86 6.35
CA TYR A 135 -0.85 -6.01 5.99
C TYR A 135 -0.03 -5.77 4.73
N ASN A 136 -0.66 -5.28 3.66
CA ASN A 136 -0.03 -5.18 2.36
C ASN A 136 0.97 -4.02 2.27
N TRP A 137 0.73 -2.94 3.03
CA TRP A 137 1.52 -1.72 2.89
C TRP A 137 2.33 -1.36 4.13
N LEU A 138 1.74 -1.23 5.30
CA LEU A 138 2.53 -0.95 6.50
C LEU A 138 3.45 -2.12 6.86
N GLY A 139 2.92 -3.34 6.90
CA GLY A 139 3.70 -4.57 7.06
C GLY A 139 4.41 -5.00 5.79
N GLY A 140 3.87 -4.65 4.63
CA GLY A 140 4.45 -4.95 3.32
C GLY A 140 4.37 -6.42 2.91
N ILE A 141 3.52 -7.24 3.53
CA ILE A 141 3.39 -8.66 3.21
C ILE A 141 2.36 -8.84 2.08
N GLN A 142 2.82 -9.28 0.91
CA GLN A 142 1.97 -9.54 -0.25
C GLN A 142 2.37 -10.86 -0.91
N ALA A 143 1.41 -11.56 -1.49
CA ALA A 143 1.71 -12.65 -2.41
C ALA A 143 2.20 -12.07 -3.75
N ALA A 144 3.22 -12.69 -4.36
CA ALA A 144 3.60 -12.32 -5.73
C ALA A 144 2.46 -12.66 -6.71
N PRO A 145 2.36 -11.97 -7.87
CA PRO A 145 1.25 -12.20 -8.81
C PRO A 145 1.12 -13.62 -9.32
N ASP A 146 2.24 -14.36 -9.35
CA ASP A 146 2.32 -15.77 -9.79
C ASP A 146 2.46 -16.75 -8.61
N ALA A 147 2.28 -16.29 -7.38
CA ALA A 147 2.42 -17.11 -6.19
C ALA A 147 1.27 -18.09 -6.00
N VAL A 148 1.60 -19.27 -5.49
CA VAL A 148 0.65 -20.29 -5.05
C VAL A 148 0.82 -20.54 -3.56
N GLY A 149 -0.15 -20.07 -2.76
CA GLY A 149 -0.12 -20.25 -1.30
C GLY A 149 1.09 -19.62 -0.62
N PHE A 150 1.52 -18.43 -1.08
CA PHE A 150 2.68 -17.72 -0.57
C PHE A 150 4.01 -18.46 -0.73
N ASP A 151 4.19 -19.23 -1.80
CA ASP A 151 5.51 -19.76 -2.16
C ASP A 151 6.47 -18.67 -2.63
N LYS A 152 5.92 -17.60 -3.20
CA LYS A 152 6.63 -16.37 -3.55
C LYS A 152 6.01 -15.19 -2.83
N VAL A 153 6.79 -14.54 -2.00
CA VAL A 153 6.35 -13.43 -1.15
C VAL A 153 6.97 -12.13 -1.63
N ILE A 154 6.21 -11.05 -1.59
CA ILE A 154 6.75 -9.70 -1.68
C ILE A 154 6.77 -9.12 -0.27
N ILE A 155 7.93 -8.66 0.19
CA ILE A 155 8.10 -7.90 1.42
C ILE A 155 8.47 -6.47 1.03
N ARG A 156 7.49 -5.57 1.09
CA ARG A 156 7.65 -4.16 0.68
C ARG A 156 6.98 -3.23 1.69
N PRO A 157 7.48 -3.17 2.93
CA PRO A 157 6.89 -2.30 3.94
C PRO A 157 7.07 -0.83 3.59
N GLN A 158 6.04 -0.04 3.86
CA GLN A 158 6.10 1.41 3.75
C GLN A 158 6.52 1.99 5.10
N VAL A 159 7.68 2.64 5.12
CA VAL A 159 8.19 3.28 6.33
C VAL A 159 7.60 4.68 6.45
N ILE A 160 6.51 4.79 7.19
CA ILE A 160 5.77 6.04 7.39
C ILE A 160 6.53 6.97 8.37
N ASP A 161 6.58 8.26 8.06
CA ASP A 161 7.36 9.22 8.85
C ASP A 161 6.86 9.34 10.30
N ASP A 162 5.56 9.37 10.52
CA ASP A 162 4.93 9.50 11.85
C ASP A 162 5.00 8.21 12.69
N LEU A 163 5.34 7.07 12.09
CA LEU A 163 5.43 5.80 12.80
C LEU A 163 6.86 5.52 13.24
N ARG A 164 7.02 5.00 14.46
CA ARG A 164 8.31 4.56 14.99
C ARG A 164 8.60 3.10 14.69
N TRP A 165 7.55 2.26 14.60
CA TRP A 165 7.67 0.83 14.35
C TRP A 165 6.37 0.25 13.78
N VAL A 166 6.52 -0.87 13.10
CA VAL A 166 5.41 -1.73 12.66
C VAL A 166 5.84 -3.18 12.85
N GLU A 167 4.96 -4.00 13.43
CA GLU A 167 5.11 -5.45 13.49
C GLU A 167 3.94 -6.11 12.76
N CYS A 168 4.25 -6.95 11.78
CA CYS A 168 3.27 -7.65 10.98
C CYS A 168 3.67 -9.11 10.80
N SER A 169 2.70 -10.02 10.91
CA SER A 169 2.91 -11.42 10.58
C SER A 169 1.65 -12.05 9.97
N HIS A 170 1.86 -12.97 9.05
CA HIS A 170 0.81 -13.72 8.38
C HIS A 170 1.11 -15.21 8.45
N ASN A 171 0.13 -16.01 8.88
CA ASN A 171 0.22 -17.47 8.87
C ASN A 171 -0.30 -17.99 7.52
N SER A 172 0.62 -18.26 6.61
CA SER A 172 0.29 -18.87 5.32
C SER A 172 0.20 -20.40 5.45
N VAL A 173 -0.26 -21.07 4.39
CA VAL A 173 -0.24 -22.55 4.31
C VAL A 173 1.18 -23.13 4.33
N ARG A 174 2.21 -22.32 4.11
CA ARG A 174 3.63 -22.72 4.16
C ARG A 174 4.28 -22.42 5.49
N GLY A 175 3.62 -21.67 6.36
CA GLY A 175 4.13 -21.26 7.66
C GLY A 175 4.05 -19.74 7.87
N LYS A 176 4.65 -19.30 8.97
CA LYS A 176 4.61 -17.90 9.38
C LYS A 176 5.55 -17.04 8.55
N ILE A 177 5.00 -15.97 7.98
CA ILE A 177 5.75 -14.87 7.36
C ILE A 177 5.75 -13.71 8.34
N THR A 178 6.90 -13.09 8.58
CA THR A 178 7.02 -11.89 9.42
C THR A 178 7.68 -10.78 8.63
N SER A 179 7.14 -9.58 8.77
CA SER A 179 7.75 -8.34 8.31
C SER A 179 7.56 -7.29 9.39
N SER A 180 8.64 -6.81 9.94
CA SER A 180 8.60 -5.73 10.93
C SER A 180 9.73 -4.75 10.70
N TRP A 181 9.49 -3.50 11.07
CA TRP A 181 10.51 -2.47 11.04
C TRP A 181 10.41 -1.54 12.24
N HIS A 182 11.52 -0.95 12.65
CA HIS A 182 11.56 0.12 13.63
C HIS A 182 12.67 1.12 13.33
N LYS A 183 12.38 2.38 13.64
CA LYS A 183 13.33 3.49 13.55
C LYS A 183 14.02 3.67 14.88
N LYS A 184 15.33 3.81 14.85
CA LYS A 184 16.13 4.18 16.03
C LYS A 184 17.26 5.10 15.58
N GLU A 185 17.24 6.35 16.04
CA GLU A 185 18.19 7.37 15.58
C GLU A 185 18.16 7.50 14.05
N GLU A 186 19.31 7.51 13.41
CA GLU A 186 19.46 7.59 11.95
C GLU A 186 19.43 6.21 11.26
N ARG A 187 18.84 5.19 11.91
CA ARG A 187 18.79 3.82 11.41
C ARG A 187 17.37 3.30 11.31
N ILE A 188 17.18 2.42 10.35
CA ILE A 188 15.95 1.65 10.22
C ILE A 188 16.33 0.17 10.25
N PHE A 189 15.69 -0.56 11.13
CA PHE A 189 15.88 -2.00 11.30
C PHE A 189 14.68 -2.73 10.72
N PHE A 190 14.95 -3.79 9.96
CA PHE A 190 13.94 -4.69 9.41
C PHE A 190 14.17 -6.10 9.86
N LYS A 191 13.13 -6.77 10.32
CA LYS A 191 13.12 -8.21 10.54
C LYS A 191 12.18 -8.86 9.54
N VAL A 192 12.72 -9.78 8.75
CA VAL A 192 11.98 -10.56 7.74
C VAL A 192 12.12 -12.03 8.06
N GLN A 193 11.01 -12.76 8.12
CA GLN A 193 11.02 -14.21 8.26
C GLN A 193 10.22 -14.83 7.12
N ILE A 194 10.85 -15.75 6.39
CA ILE A 194 10.28 -16.47 5.26
C ILE A 194 10.24 -17.97 5.62
N PRO A 195 9.07 -18.61 5.52
CA PRO A 195 8.90 -20.01 5.88
C PRO A 195 9.63 -20.94 4.91
N VAL A 196 9.79 -22.19 5.31
CA VAL A 196 10.40 -23.25 4.48
C VAL A 196 9.64 -23.44 3.17
N ASN A 197 10.35 -23.71 2.08
CA ASN A 197 9.80 -23.87 0.72
C ASN A 197 9.07 -22.60 0.21
N ALA A 198 9.54 -21.42 0.63
CA ALA A 198 9.13 -20.14 0.08
C ALA A 198 10.36 -19.26 -0.18
N GLU A 199 10.22 -18.32 -1.08
CA GLU A 199 11.20 -17.25 -1.32
C GLU A 199 10.51 -15.88 -1.24
N ALA A 200 11.29 -14.83 -1.04
CA ALA A 200 10.74 -13.48 -1.02
C ALA A 200 11.56 -12.50 -1.86
N THR A 201 10.84 -11.56 -2.48
CA THR A 201 11.41 -10.32 -3.02
C THR A 201 11.26 -9.23 -1.95
N VAL A 202 12.38 -8.78 -1.39
CA VAL A 202 12.43 -7.82 -0.28
C VAL A 202 12.85 -6.45 -0.81
N TYR A 203 12.02 -5.45 -0.54
CA TYR A 203 12.26 -4.05 -0.88
C TYR A 203 12.74 -3.31 0.37
N LEU A 204 14.01 -2.97 0.41
CA LEU A 204 14.61 -2.17 1.47
C LEU A 204 14.72 -0.70 1.01
N PRO A 205 14.22 0.29 1.76
CA PRO A 205 14.28 1.69 1.36
C PRO A 205 15.70 2.14 1.02
N SER A 206 15.86 2.81 -0.13
CA SER A 206 17.11 3.43 -0.54
C SER A 206 17.11 4.89 -0.09
N LEU A 207 17.72 5.16 1.04
CA LEU A 207 17.96 6.53 1.51
C LEU A 207 19.22 7.08 0.84
N VAL A 208 19.33 8.40 0.73
CA VAL A 208 20.51 9.05 0.14
C VAL A 208 21.75 8.64 0.93
N ASN A 209 22.76 8.11 0.25
CA ASN A 209 24.02 7.63 0.82
C ASN A 209 23.88 6.54 1.91
N SER A 210 22.76 5.80 1.91
CA SER A 210 22.57 4.72 2.88
C SER A 210 23.43 3.50 2.57
N GLN A 211 23.86 2.84 3.63
CA GLN A 211 24.48 1.51 3.60
C GLN A 211 23.50 0.50 4.22
N ILE A 212 23.47 -0.69 3.67
CA ILE A 212 22.62 -1.79 4.13
C ILE A 212 23.52 -2.85 4.76
N TYR A 213 23.09 -3.32 5.92
CA TYR A 213 23.75 -4.40 6.66
C TYR A 213 22.77 -5.54 6.87
N GLU A 214 23.29 -6.75 6.97
CA GLU A 214 22.55 -7.94 7.39
C GLU A 214 23.31 -8.61 8.54
N ASN A 215 22.64 -8.84 9.67
CA ASN A 215 23.25 -9.36 10.91
C ASN A 215 24.52 -8.60 11.32
N GLY A 216 24.54 -7.28 11.18
CA GLY A 216 25.66 -6.40 11.56
C GLY A 216 26.85 -6.40 10.59
N LYS A 217 26.78 -7.12 9.47
CA LYS A 217 27.78 -7.09 8.40
C LYS A 217 27.24 -6.33 7.20
N GLN A 218 28.10 -5.61 6.50
CA GLN A 218 27.69 -4.96 5.24
C GLN A 218 27.09 -6.00 4.30
N LEU A 219 25.93 -5.68 3.73
CA LEU A 219 25.20 -6.63 2.89
C LEU A 219 25.96 -6.88 1.59
N GLU A 220 26.27 -8.12 1.35
CA GLU A 220 26.86 -8.65 0.13
C GLU A 220 25.98 -9.79 -0.40
N ASP A 221 26.10 -10.10 -1.70
CA ASP A 221 25.41 -11.24 -2.29
C ASP A 221 25.90 -12.55 -1.68
N SER A 222 24.97 -13.46 -1.44
CA SER A 222 25.24 -14.81 -0.92
C SER A 222 24.25 -15.82 -1.55
N GLU A 223 24.38 -17.10 -1.21
CA GLU A 223 23.43 -18.12 -1.67
C GLU A 223 21.99 -17.83 -1.24
N SER A 224 21.80 -17.19 -0.08
CA SER A 224 20.50 -16.88 0.51
C SER A 224 19.99 -15.48 0.24
N ILE A 225 20.86 -14.56 -0.21
CA ILE A 225 20.52 -13.16 -0.48
C ILE A 225 21.14 -12.76 -1.81
N GLN A 226 20.34 -12.31 -2.77
CA GLN A 226 20.80 -11.87 -4.08
C GLN A 226 20.24 -10.49 -4.38
N PHE A 227 21.13 -9.53 -4.70
CA PHE A 227 20.70 -8.23 -5.20
C PHE A 227 20.06 -8.41 -6.59
N LEU A 228 18.90 -7.80 -6.79
CA LEU A 228 18.21 -7.84 -8.08
C LEU A 228 18.34 -6.51 -8.83
N GLU A 229 17.88 -5.44 -8.22
CA GLU A 229 17.83 -4.12 -8.87
C GLU A 229 17.65 -2.98 -7.83
N LYS A 230 17.82 -1.74 -8.30
CA LYS A 230 17.30 -0.55 -7.60
C LYS A 230 16.03 -0.10 -8.30
N LYS A 231 14.94 -0.04 -7.56
CA LYS A 231 13.63 0.30 -8.10
C LYS A 231 12.78 1.05 -7.07
N ASP A 232 12.02 2.05 -7.51
CA ASP A 232 11.06 2.78 -6.68
C ASP A 232 11.64 3.25 -5.34
N ARG A 233 12.85 3.81 -5.35
CA ARG A 233 13.60 4.24 -4.16
C ARG A 233 13.89 3.08 -3.19
N SER A 234 14.04 1.87 -3.68
CA SER A 234 14.37 0.69 -2.89
C SER A 234 15.53 -0.08 -3.52
N HIS A 235 16.34 -0.72 -2.67
CA HIS A 235 17.19 -1.83 -3.09
C HIS A 235 16.36 -3.10 -2.98
N VAL A 236 16.30 -3.86 -4.06
CA VAL A 236 15.48 -5.06 -4.17
C VAL A 236 16.36 -6.29 -4.11
N TYR A 237 16.03 -7.18 -3.18
CA TYR A 237 16.76 -8.43 -2.99
C TYR A 237 15.81 -9.61 -3.10
N ARG A 238 16.31 -10.73 -3.63
CA ARG A 238 15.70 -12.04 -3.47
C ARG A 238 16.31 -12.73 -2.27
N VAL A 239 15.47 -13.28 -1.39
CA VAL A 239 15.90 -14.05 -0.23
C VAL A 239 15.17 -15.40 -0.18
N GLY A 240 15.87 -16.43 0.27
CA GLY A 240 15.30 -17.75 0.52
C GLY A 240 14.55 -17.86 1.84
N SER A 241 14.25 -19.10 2.23
CA SER A 241 13.72 -19.43 3.56
C SER A 241 14.71 -19.04 4.65
N GLY A 242 14.24 -18.39 5.73
CA GLY A 242 15.12 -17.98 6.81
C GLY A 242 14.60 -16.77 7.58
N THR A 243 15.44 -16.29 8.50
CA THR A 243 15.21 -15.05 9.24
C THR A 243 16.35 -14.09 8.96
N TYR A 244 16.02 -12.89 8.54
CA TYR A 244 16.95 -11.85 8.13
C TYR A 244 16.75 -10.61 8.99
N LEU A 245 17.85 -9.99 9.42
CA LEU A 245 17.90 -8.75 10.20
C LEU A 245 18.67 -7.70 9.41
N PHE A 246 17.95 -6.90 8.65
CA PHE A 246 18.55 -5.82 7.87
C PHE A 246 18.59 -4.52 8.67
N GLU A 247 19.66 -3.77 8.49
CA GLU A 247 19.83 -2.43 9.03
C GLU A 247 20.16 -1.47 7.89
N ILE A 248 19.50 -0.33 7.84
CA ILE A 248 19.77 0.75 6.90
C ILE A 248 20.31 1.92 7.70
N HIS A 249 21.54 2.31 7.42
CA HIS A 249 22.21 3.43 8.07
C HIS A 249 22.14 4.65 7.15
N ARG A 250 21.58 5.75 7.61
CA ARG A 250 21.78 7.07 6.99
C ARG A 250 23.22 7.52 7.27
N LYS A 251 23.89 8.02 6.22
CA LYS A 251 25.15 8.76 6.39
C LYS A 251 24.88 10.24 6.52
#